data_e6a544ae085676424cf2e3ad9f78c527
#
_entry.id   e6a544ae085676424cf2e3ad9f78c527
#
_cell.length_a   1.000
_cell.length_b   1.000
_cell.length_c   1.000
_cell.angle_alpha   90.00
_cell.angle_beta   90.00
_cell.angle_gamma   90.00
#
_symmetry.space_group_name_H-M   'P 1'
#
loop_
_entity.id
_entity.type
_entity.pdbx_description
1 polymer ?
#
loop_
_entity_poly.entity_id
_entity_poly.type
_entity_poly.pdbx_seq_one_letter_code
_entity_poly.pdbx_strand_id
1 'polypeptide(L)'
;MRAFRAAVESDDFEAATELLADDVVFRSPVAFKPYEGKPIVAAILRGVSRVFTDLHYVRELADADGHGSALIFQTFVDGVSVMGMDLLRWNDEGLITEFTVMVRPLSAANALATAMAAQFPQIQEEASR
;
A
#
# COMPACT_ATOMS: atom_id res chain seq x y z
N MET A 1 12.27 4.43 -0.10
CA MET A 1 11.50 5.51 0.60
C MET A 1 11.50 5.24 2.10
N ARG A 2 12.47 5.84 2.76
CA ARG A 2 12.71 5.58 4.20
C ARG A 2 11.54 6.07 5.08
N ALA A 3 11.01 7.24 4.80
CA ALA A 3 9.91 7.82 5.59
C ALA A 3 8.65 6.97 5.52
N PHE A 4 8.31 6.45 4.35
CA PHE A 4 7.16 5.57 4.16
C PHE A 4 7.35 4.26 4.94
N ARG A 5 8.50 3.62 4.76
CA ARG A 5 8.83 2.38 5.48
C ARG A 5 8.75 2.57 6.99
N ALA A 6 9.34 3.65 7.52
CA ALA A 6 9.32 3.93 8.95
C ALA A 6 7.88 4.13 9.47
N ALA A 7 7.04 4.84 8.71
CA ALA A 7 5.66 5.07 9.09
C ALA A 7 4.87 3.76 9.16
N VAL A 8 5.01 2.91 8.15
CA VAL A 8 4.31 1.61 8.10
C VAL A 8 4.80 0.69 9.21
N GLU A 9 6.12 0.61 9.42
CA GLU A 9 6.70 -0.28 10.45
C GLU A 9 6.37 0.17 11.86
N SER A 10 6.08 1.46 12.07
CA SER A 10 5.63 1.97 13.37
C SER A 10 4.10 1.97 13.51
N ASP A 11 3.38 1.38 12.55
CA ASP A 11 1.92 1.35 12.49
C ASP A 11 1.29 2.75 12.45
N ASP A 12 1.98 3.71 11.87
CA ASP A 12 1.51 5.09 11.71
C ASP A 12 1.07 5.31 10.25
N PHE A 13 -0.08 4.75 9.89
CA PHE A 13 -0.58 4.84 8.51
C PHE A 13 -1.02 6.26 8.15
N GLU A 14 -1.37 7.11 9.12
CA GLU A 14 -1.66 8.51 8.82
C GLU A 14 -0.41 9.24 8.34
N ALA A 15 0.75 9.01 8.95
CA ALA A 15 2.01 9.55 8.45
C ALA A 15 2.34 9.01 7.05
N ALA A 16 2.04 7.73 6.79
CA ALA A 16 2.22 7.15 5.46
C ALA A 16 1.34 7.84 4.42
N THR A 17 0.07 8.13 4.75
CA THR A 17 -0.84 8.80 3.81
C THR A 17 -0.42 10.22 3.48
N GLU A 18 0.25 10.91 4.40
CA GLU A 18 0.75 12.26 4.15
C GLU A 18 1.87 12.30 3.12
N LEU A 19 2.50 11.17 2.85
CA LEU A 19 3.55 11.07 1.82
C LEU A 19 3.00 10.89 0.41
N LEU A 20 1.67 10.77 0.25
CA LEU A 20 1.04 10.62 -1.06
C LEU A 20 0.90 11.97 -1.76
N ALA A 21 1.25 12.03 -3.05
CA ALA A 21 0.95 13.19 -3.88
C ALA A 21 -0.55 13.28 -4.14
N ASP A 22 -1.06 14.48 -4.41
CA ASP A 22 -2.49 14.69 -4.68
C ASP A 22 -2.95 13.89 -5.90
N ASP A 23 -2.08 13.68 -6.89
CA ASP A 23 -2.35 12.96 -8.13
C ASP A 23 -1.85 11.51 -8.12
N VAL A 24 -1.62 10.94 -6.95
CA VAL A 24 -1.12 9.57 -6.82
C VAL A 24 -2.00 8.55 -7.55
N VAL A 25 -1.35 7.58 -8.20
CA VAL A 25 -2.02 6.44 -8.84
C VAL A 25 -1.65 5.17 -8.09
N PHE A 26 -2.66 4.45 -7.64
CA PHE A 26 -2.50 3.20 -6.90
C PHE A 26 -2.99 2.02 -7.74
N ARG A 27 -2.15 0.99 -7.87
CA ARG A 27 -2.49 -0.24 -8.57
C ARG A 27 -2.53 -1.38 -7.57
N SER A 28 -3.73 -1.93 -7.39
CA SER A 28 -4.02 -3.00 -6.44
C SER A 28 -3.55 -4.36 -6.98
N PRO A 29 -3.12 -5.28 -6.09
CA PRO A 29 -2.80 -6.65 -6.52
C PRO A 29 -4.03 -7.50 -6.86
N VAL A 30 -5.23 -7.01 -6.56
CA VAL A 30 -6.48 -7.79 -6.70
C VAL A 30 -7.52 -7.12 -7.59
N ALA A 31 -7.28 -5.90 -8.05
CA ALA A 31 -8.17 -5.17 -8.95
C ALA A 31 -7.38 -4.65 -10.14
N PHE A 32 -7.94 -4.79 -11.34
CA PHE A 32 -7.25 -4.37 -12.56
C PHE A 32 -7.22 -2.85 -12.71
N LYS A 33 -8.35 -2.18 -12.46
CA LYS A 33 -8.49 -0.75 -12.68
C LYS A 33 -7.75 0.05 -11.60
N PRO A 34 -6.85 0.99 -11.97
CA PRO A 34 -6.14 1.79 -10.98
C PRO A 34 -7.07 2.76 -10.25
N TYR A 35 -6.67 3.14 -9.04
CA TYR A 35 -7.33 4.17 -8.24
C TYR A 35 -6.49 5.45 -8.33
N GLU A 36 -7.13 6.58 -8.58
CA GLU A 36 -6.46 7.85 -8.80
C GLU A 36 -6.88 8.89 -7.76
N GLY A 37 -5.87 9.56 -7.18
CA GLY A 37 -6.07 10.65 -6.25
C GLY A 37 -5.86 10.27 -4.80
N LYS A 38 -5.35 11.23 -4.02
CA LYS A 38 -4.98 11.01 -2.62
C LYS A 38 -6.15 10.56 -1.73
N PRO A 39 -7.38 11.13 -1.84
CA PRO A 39 -8.46 10.71 -0.93
C PRO A 39 -8.75 9.21 -0.97
N ILE A 40 -8.90 8.62 -2.16
CA ILE A 40 -9.21 7.19 -2.28
C ILE A 40 -8.00 6.34 -1.91
N VAL A 41 -6.79 6.73 -2.33
CA VAL A 41 -5.58 5.95 -2.05
C VAL A 41 -5.28 5.96 -0.54
N ALA A 42 -5.43 7.11 0.13
CA ALA A 42 -5.27 7.20 1.58
C ALA A 42 -6.28 6.29 2.30
N ALA A 43 -7.54 6.28 1.84
CA ALA A 43 -8.57 5.41 2.41
C ALA A 43 -8.25 3.93 2.21
N ILE A 44 -7.69 3.56 1.04
CA ILE A 44 -7.23 2.18 0.79
C ILE A 44 -6.11 1.80 1.75
N LEU A 45 -5.14 2.66 1.99
CA LEU A 45 -4.06 2.38 2.95
C LEU A 45 -4.59 2.18 4.37
N ARG A 46 -5.60 2.96 4.78
CA ARG A 46 -6.27 2.74 6.08
C ARG A 46 -6.95 1.38 6.11
N GLY A 47 -7.60 0.98 5.02
CA GLY A 47 -8.19 -0.36 4.88
C GLY A 47 -7.16 -1.47 5.01
N VAL A 48 -6.01 -1.29 4.37
CA VAL A 48 -4.87 -2.23 4.47
C VAL A 48 -4.40 -2.35 5.92
N SER A 49 -4.33 -1.24 6.65
CA SER A 49 -3.89 -1.25 8.05
C SER A 49 -4.82 -2.09 8.95
N ARG A 50 -6.10 -2.21 8.57
CA ARG A 50 -7.08 -3.02 9.31
C ARG A 50 -7.05 -4.50 8.92
N VAL A 51 -6.42 -4.83 7.79
CA VAL A 51 -6.43 -6.18 7.20
C VAL A 51 -5.10 -6.90 7.43
N PHE A 52 -3.97 -6.21 7.29
CA PHE A 52 -2.64 -6.79 7.45
C PHE A 52 -2.28 -6.92 8.93
N THR A 53 -1.72 -8.10 9.30
CA THR A 53 -1.25 -8.39 10.66
C THR A 53 0.24 -8.67 10.63
N ASP A 54 0.99 -8.12 11.59
CA ASP A 54 2.44 -8.33 11.71
C ASP A 54 3.21 -7.97 10.43
N LEU A 55 2.84 -6.86 9.82
CA LEU A 55 3.51 -6.36 8.61
C LEU A 55 4.93 -5.90 8.94
N HIS A 56 5.91 -6.43 8.20
CA HIS A 56 7.28 -5.95 8.28
C HIS A 56 7.97 -6.06 6.93
N TYR A 57 8.89 -5.15 6.67
CA TYR A 57 9.67 -5.13 5.44
C TYR A 57 10.94 -5.96 5.62
N VAL A 58 11.26 -6.78 4.62
CA VAL A 58 12.41 -7.71 4.67
C VAL A 58 13.50 -7.34 3.67
N ARG A 59 13.19 -6.50 2.69
CA ARG A 59 14.15 -6.11 1.66
C ARG A 59 13.71 -4.80 1.01
N GLU A 60 14.69 -3.99 0.63
CA GLU A 60 14.45 -2.76 -0.10
C GLU A 60 15.44 -2.64 -1.26
N LEU A 61 14.92 -2.30 -2.45
CA LEU A 61 15.71 -2.04 -3.66
C LEU A 61 15.39 -0.63 -4.14
N ALA A 62 16.42 0.13 -4.49
CA ALA A 62 16.25 1.52 -4.91
C ALA A 62 16.58 1.69 -6.38
N ASP A 63 15.82 2.56 -7.07
CA ASP A 63 16.13 2.97 -8.43
C ASP A 63 17.40 3.82 -8.47
N ALA A 64 18.15 3.69 -9.55
CA ALA A 64 19.38 4.44 -9.74
C ALA A 64 19.17 5.96 -9.81
N ASP A 65 17.97 6.41 -10.22
CA ASP A 65 17.64 7.83 -10.32
C ASP A 65 17.27 8.48 -8.97
N GLY A 66 17.15 7.69 -7.91
CA GLY A 66 16.82 8.21 -6.57
C GLY A 66 15.35 8.52 -6.36
N HIS A 67 14.46 8.18 -7.29
CA HIS A 67 13.02 8.52 -7.24
C HIS A 67 12.11 7.30 -7.19
N GLY A 68 12.63 6.13 -6.91
CA GLY A 68 11.82 4.91 -6.82
C GLY A 68 12.44 3.86 -5.93
N SER A 69 11.60 2.99 -5.38
CA SER A 69 12.05 1.82 -4.62
C SER A 69 11.03 0.71 -4.66
N ALA A 70 11.51 -0.51 -4.41
CA ALA A 70 10.68 -1.67 -4.17
C ALA A 70 10.89 -2.10 -2.71
N LEU A 71 9.82 -2.13 -1.94
CA LEU A 71 9.83 -2.57 -0.54
C LEU A 71 9.14 -3.91 -0.44
N ILE A 72 9.90 -4.96 -0.16
CA ILE A 72 9.37 -6.32 -0.05
C ILE A 72 8.94 -6.54 1.41
N PHE A 73 7.69 -6.97 1.62
CA PHE A 73 7.13 -7.17 2.94
C PHE A 73 6.61 -8.58 3.15
N GLN A 74 6.48 -8.94 4.41
CA GLN A 74 5.77 -10.14 4.86
C GLN A 74 4.69 -9.72 5.83
N THR A 75 3.53 -10.37 5.74
CA THR A 75 2.39 -10.10 6.60
C THR A 75 1.45 -11.31 6.63
N PHE A 76 0.34 -11.18 7.35
CA PHE A 76 -0.73 -12.18 7.38
C PHE A 76 -2.06 -11.49 7.11
N VAL A 77 -2.93 -12.20 6.39
CA VAL A 77 -4.32 -11.80 6.16
C VAL A 77 -5.20 -12.98 6.55
N ASP A 78 -6.02 -12.81 7.58
CA ASP A 78 -6.87 -13.89 8.11
C ASP A 78 -6.08 -15.18 8.36
N GLY A 79 -4.87 -15.06 8.91
CA GLY A 79 -4.00 -16.19 9.21
C GLY A 79 -3.25 -16.76 8.01
N VAL A 80 -3.48 -16.23 6.80
CA VAL A 80 -2.77 -16.67 5.59
C VAL A 80 -1.50 -15.84 5.42
N SER A 81 -0.36 -16.52 5.23
CA SER A 81 0.93 -15.86 5.02
C SER A 81 0.98 -15.18 3.65
N VAL A 82 1.39 -13.92 3.64
CA VAL A 82 1.45 -13.09 2.43
C VAL A 82 2.86 -12.52 2.29
N MET A 83 3.44 -12.68 1.11
CA MET A 83 4.64 -11.93 0.72
C MET A 83 4.26 -10.96 -0.39
N GLY A 84 4.62 -9.69 -0.23
CA GLY A 84 4.25 -8.68 -1.19
C GLY A 84 5.37 -7.68 -1.44
N MET A 85 5.08 -6.78 -2.38
CA MET A 85 6.01 -5.73 -2.75
C MET A 85 5.24 -4.44 -2.99
N ASP A 86 5.70 -3.36 -2.33
CA ASP A 86 5.27 -2.00 -2.63
C ASP A 86 6.28 -1.41 -3.62
N LEU A 87 5.84 -1.17 -4.84
CA LEU A 87 6.66 -0.52 -5.86
C LEU A 87 6.28 0.95 -5.90
N LEU A 88 7.20 1.82 -5.52
CA LEU A 88 6.95 3.24 -5.31
C LEU A 88 7.74 4.10 -6.28
N ARG A 89 7.11 5.18 -6.79
CA ARG A 89 7.79 6.30 -7.45
C ARG A 89 7.38 7.58 -6.73
N TRP A 90 8.30 8.53 -6.62
CA TRP A 90 8.01 9.83 -5.98
C TRP A 90 8.60 10.98 -6.80
N ASN A 91 8.04 12.17 -6.60
CA ASN A 91 8.46 13.40 -7.28
C ASN A 91 9.61 14.09 -6.54
N ASP A 92 10.02 15.25 -7.03
CA ASP A 92 11.12 16.03 -6.46
C ASP A 92 10.81 16.55 -5.04
N GLU A 93 9.52 16.61 -4.68
CA GLU A 93 9.09 17.00 -3.33
C GLU A 93 9.07 15.81 -2.36
N GLY A 94 9.40 14.61 -2.81
CA GLY A 94 9.38 13.40 -1.99
C GLY A 94 7.99 12.81 -1.81
N LEU A 95 7.00 13.24 -2.60
CA LEU A 95 5.63 12.72 -2.52
C LEU A 95 5.43 11.58 -3.52
N ILE A 96 4.77 10.52 -3.07
CA ILE A 96 4.54 9.30 -3.86
C ILE A 96 3.53 9.59 -4.96
N THR A 97 3.93 9.40 -6.23
CA THR A 97 3.09 9.60 -7.41
C THR A 97 2.56 8.29 -7.98
N GLU A 98 3.29 7.19 -7.80
CA GLU A 98 2.86 5.85 -8.23
C GLU A 98 3.09 4.86 -7.10
N PHE A 99 2.10 4.03 -6.86
CA PHE A 99 2.10 3.05 -5.79
C PHE A 99 1.47 1.76 -6.33
N THR A 100 2.30 0.77 -6.64
CA THR A 100 1.82 -0.52 -7.15
C THR A 100 2.14 -1.61 -6.15
N VAL A 101 1.15 -2.44 -5.83
CA VAL A 101 1.32 -3.54 -4.87
C VAL A 101 1.17 -4.87 -5.61
N MET A 102 2.10 -5.77 -5.37
CA MET A 102 2.08 -7.15 -5.87
C MET A 102 2.15 -8.10 -4.68
N VAL A 103 1.43 -9.22 -4.73
CA VAL A 103 1.42 -10.20 -3.63
C VAL A 103 1.54 -11.62 -4.17
N ARG A 104 2.09 -12.50 -3.33
CA ARG A 104 2.18 -13.93 -3.59
C ARG A 104 1.92 -14.72 -2.30
N PRO A 105 1.55 -16.01 -2.37
CA PRO A 105 1.11 -16.77 -3.53
C PRO A 105 -0.36 -16.49 -3.90
N LEU A 106 -0.94 -17.23 -4.83
CA LEU A 106 -2.33 -17.03 -5.26
C LEU A 106 -3.32 -17.12 -4.09
N SER A 107 -3.11 -18.06 -3.15
CA SER A 107 -3.96 -18.17 -1.96
C SER A 107 -3.94 -16.89 -1.10
N ALA A 108 -2.80 -16.22 -1.02
CA ALA A 108 -2.68 -14.95 -0.32
C ALA A 108 -3.41 -13.84 -1.07
N ALA A 109 -3.30 -13.79 -2.39
CA ALA A 109 -4.04 -12.83 -3.21
C ALA A 109 -5.54 -13.02 -3.06
N ASN A 110 -6.03 -14.26 -3.03
CA ASN A 110 -7.44 -14.56 -2.81
C ASN A 110 -7.91 -14.13 -1.42
N ALA A 111 -7.13 -14.41 -0.38
CA ALA A 111 -7.46 -13.98 0.99
C ALA A 111 -7.51 -12.45 1.09
N LEU A 112 -6.56 -11.77 0.46
CA LEU A 112 -6.52 -10.31 0.43
C LEU A 112 -7.71 -9.74 -0.31
N ALA A 113 -8.09 -10.31 -1.46
CA ALA A 113 -9.24 -9.88 -2.24
C ALA A 113 -10.53 -9.93 -1.41
N THR A 114 -10.75 -11.02 -0.68
CA THR A 114 -11.92 -11.19 0.20
C THR A 114 -11.91 -10.16 1.32
N ALA A 115 -10.78 -10.01 2.01
CA ALA A 115 -10.66 -9.09 3.14
C ALA A 115 -10.83 -7.63 2.71
N MET A 116 -10.25 -7.24 1.59
CA MET A 116 -10.37 -5.86 1.09
C MET A 116 -11.77 -5.57 0.56
N ALA A 117 -12.45 -6.54 -0.05
CA ALA A 117 -13.84 -6.38 -0.47
C ALA A 117 -14.74 -6.04 0.73
N ALA A 118 -14.50 -6.66 1.88
CA ALA A 118 -15.24 -6.36 3.11
C ALA A 118 -14.95 -4.95 3.65
N GLN A 119 -13.77 -4.39 3.35
CA GLN A 119 -13.39 -3.03 3.76
C GLN A 119 -13.93 -1.94 2.84
N PHE A 120 -14.32 -2.27 1.61
CA PHE A 120 -14.61 -1.25 0.59
C PHE A 120 -15.74 -0.29 0.93
N PRO A 121 -16.85 -0.69 1.58
CA PRO A 121 -17.85 0.30 2.01
C PRO A 121 -17.27 1.37 2.93
N GLN A 122 -16.44 0.99 3.89
CA GLN A 122 -15.77 1.93 4.79
C GLN A 122 -14.72 2.77 4.04
N ILE A 123 -13.97 2.16 3.11
CA ILE A 123 -12.99 2.87 2.29
C ILE A 123 -13.67 3.97 1.47
N GLN A 124 -14.80 3.66 0.82
CA GLN A 124 -15.55 4.64 0.04
C GLN A 124 -16.08 5.77 0.90
N GLU A 125 -16.58 5.46 2.09
CA GLU A 125 -17.03 6.48 3.03
C GLU A 125 -15.88 7.40 3.45
N GLU A 126 -14.75 6.85 3.83
CA GLU A 126 -13.58 7.63 4.24
C GLU A 126 -13.04 8.49 3.09
N ALA A 127 -13.06 7.99 1.87
CA ALA A 127 -12.59 8.73 0.69
C ALA A 127 -13.49 9.93 0.36
N SER A 128 -14.76 9.89 0.75
CA SER A 128 -15.73 10.95 0.45
C SER A 128 -15.80 12.05 1.52
N ARG A 129 -15.06 11.90 2.61
CA ARG A 129 -15.03 12.88 3.70
C ARG A 129 -14.29 14.16 3.37
#